data_c950bf2be8fd4cd2eab08c5c1e82d9ac
#
_entry.id   c950bf2be8fd4cd2eab08c5c1e82d9ac
#
_cell.length_a   1.000
_cell.length_b   1.000
_cell.length_c   1.000
_cell.angle_alpha   90.00
_cell.angle_beta   90.00
_cell.angle_gamma   90.00
#
_symmetry.space_group_name_H-M   'P 1'
#
loop_
_entity.id
_entity.type
_entity.pdbx_description
1 polymer ?
#
loop_
_entity_poly.entity_id
_entity_poly.type
_entity_poly.pdbx_seq_one_letter_code
_entity_poly.pdbx_strand_id
1 'polypeptide(L)'
;MEKLSLDNLEDFLRGTAFLGTGGGGDPYVGGLMLRQELEKGIDCKLIKGSEVDDNDLIVPIAVMGAPTVIVERLPNATSCIKALRKMEELMGRKATALIGAEAGGINGTLPFILSSYTGLPVIDADGMGRAFPELQMCTFGVYGVNCSPVIVRDEKDNEIIVNAENNLASEQFARVICMQMGTKSEIALYPMTGKQMKDTSVHHTCTLAYEIGKSIREARDTGKSPLNGIIDYFKTSFDKRYCKLLFEGKVTDLLRESTDGWAKGTVKLTSLTDSSKEMTVELQNEFLIAKVDDKPVAMVPDLICLVDLETAEPITAEAVKYGQRVHVIGVSVPDNMRTKKALDTFGPVPFKVYDKYIPCLLYTSDAADERSSVDLGGRRIIK
;
A
#
# COMPACT_ATOMS: atom_id res chain seq x y z
N MET A 1 12.46 -1.14 13.18
CA MET A 1 12.84 0.32 13.15
C MET A 1 12.21 1.02 14.35
N GLU A 2 12.96 1.84 15.12
CA GLU A 2 12.41 2.58 16.29
C GLU A 2 12.08 4.04 15.93
N LYS A 3 12.73 4.57 14.92
CA LYS A 3 12.50 5.92 14.37
C LYS A 3 12.92 5.98 12.92
N LEU A 4 12.34 6.91 12.17
CA LEU A 4 12.82 7.29 10.85
C LEU A 4 13.92 8.35 11.00
N SER A 5 15.05 8.12 10.34
CA SER A 5 16.24 8.98 10.31
C SER A 5 16.83 9.03 8.91
N LEU A 6 17.81 9.90 8.67
CA LEU A 6 18.52 9.95 7.37
C LEU A 6 19.15 8.61 6.98
N ASP A 7 19.65 7.85 7.97
CA ASP A 7 20.36 6.58 7.74
C ASP A 7 19.45 5.46 7.21
N ASN A 8 18.14 5.51 7.51
CA ASN A 8 17.19 4.48 7.12
C ASN A 8 16.12 4.98 6.12
N LEU A 9 16.15 6.25 5.77
CA LEU A 9 15.16 6.88 4.90
C LEU A 9 15.06 6.19 3.53
N GLU A 10 16.20 5.99 2.84
CA GLU A 10 16.21 5.39 1.49
C GLU A 10 15.68 3.95 1.47
N ASP A 11 16.01 3.17 2.50
CA ASP A 11 15.50 1.81 2.63
C ASP A 11 13.98 1.84 2.89
N PHE A 12 13.52 2.76 3.74
CA PHE A 12 12.08 2.93 3.99
C PHE A 12 11.32 3.35 2.73
N LEU A 13 11.81 4.33 1.97
CA LEU A 13 11.19 4.79 0.72
C LEU A 13 11.10 3.66 -0.32
N ARG A 14 12.17 2.89 -0.47
CA ARG A 14 12.19 1.72 -1.37
C ARG A 14 11.13 0.70 -1.00
N GLY A 15 10.98 0.43 0.30
CA GLY A 15 9.96 -0.48 0.77
C GLY A 15 8.54 0.05 0.63
N THR A 16 8.29 1.36 0.83
CA THR A 16 6.96 1.94 0.58
C THR A 16 6.60 1.88 -0.92
N ALA A 17 7.56 2.08 -1.82
CA ALA A 17 7.36 1.87 -3.26
C ALA A 17 6.98 0.42 -3.57
N PHE A 18 7.65 -0.56 -2.94
CA PHE A 18 7.33 -1.98 -3.08
C PHE A 18 5.91 -2.30 -2.59
N LEU A 19 5.55 -1.84 -1.39
CA LEU A 19 4.20 -2.02 -0.81
C LEU A 19 3.12 -1.25 -1.59
N GLY A 20 3.49 -0.23 -2.36
CA GLY A 20 2.60 0.48 -3.28
C GLY A 20 2.00 -0.41 -4.36
N THR A 21 2.63 -1.55 -4.69
CA THR A 21 2.13 -2.48 -5.72
C THR A 21 1.77 -1.76 -7.03
N GLY A 22 2.59 -0.79 -7.41
CA GLY A 22 2.38 0.07 -8.57
C GLY A 22 1.64 1.37 -8.30
N GLY A 23 0.89 1.48 -7.19
CA GLY A 23 0.11 2.66 -6.85
C GLY A 23 0.58 3.38 -5.57
N GLY A 24 -0.30 4.16 -4.98
CA GLY A 24 0.01 4.98 -3.80
C GLY A 24 0.88 6.21 -4.11
N GLY A 25 1.27 6.43 -5.37
CA GLY A 25 2.16 7.50 -5.83
C GLY A 25 3.64 7.23 -5.56
N ASP A 26 4.52 7.98 -6.24
CA ASP A 26 5.98 7.84 -6.09
C ASP A 26 6.43 8.36 -4.71
N PRO A 27 7.01 7.53 -3.83
CA PRO A 27 7.48 7.95 -2.52
C PRO A 27 8.69 8.88 -2.56
N TYR A 28 9.34 9.06 -3.72
CA TYR A 28 10.49 9.95 -3.88
C TYR A 28 10.17 11.39 -3.44
N VAL A 29 9.00 11.89 -3.82
CA VAL A 29 8.57 13.26 -3.41
C VAL A 29 8.41 13.35 -1.90
N GLY A 30 7.72 12.38 -1.28
CA GLY A 30 7.60 12.31 0.19
C GLY A 30 8.97 12.19 0.86
N GLY A 31 9.89 11.45 0.24
CA GLY A 31 11.28 11.30 0.68
C GLY A 31 12.06 12.62 0.69
N LEU A 32 11.89 13.47 -0.33
CA LEU A 32 12.52 14.78 -0.37
C LEU A 32 12.00 15.69 0.76
N MET A 33 10.68 15.68 1.01
CA MET A 33 10.07 16.41 2.10
C MET A 33 10.59 15.93 3.46
N LEU A 34 10.66 14.63 3.67
CA LEU A 34 11.19 14.03 4.90
C LEU A 34 12.67 14.33 5.09
N ARG A 35 13.48 14.21 4.05
CA ARG A 35 14.91 14.49 4.11
C ARG A 35 15.16 15.92 4.62
N GLN A 36 14.43 16.89 4.07
CA GLN A 36 14.54 18.29 4.48
C GLN A 36 14.25 18.48 5.98
N GLU A 37 13.30 17.77 6.55
CA GLU A 37 12.96 17.85 7.98
C GLU A 37 13.97 17.11 8.86
N LEU A 38 14.39 15.91 8.42
CA LEU A 38 15.39 15.11 9.15
C LEU A 38 16.76 15.80 9.18
N GLU A 39 17.15 16.54 8.13
CA GLU A 39 18.39 17.36 8.10
C GLU A 39 18.36 18.50 9.12
N LYS A 40 17.19 18.95 9.57
CA LYS A 40 17.04 19.90 10.69
C LYS A 40 17.23 19.25 12.07
N GLY A 41 17.47 17.95 12.12
CA GLY A 41 17.63 17.17 13.35
C GLY A 41 16.31 16.76 14.00
N ILE A 42 15.20 16.74 13.25
CA ILE A 42 13.91 16.29 13.75
C ILE A 42 13.83 14.77 13.62
N ASP A 43 13.69 14.07 14.75
CA ASP A 43 13.46 12.62 14.79
C ASP A 43 11.96 12.31 14.71
N CYS A 44 11.57 11.38 13.81
CA CYS A 44 10.22 10.86 13.72
C CYS A 44 10.13 9.51 14.43
N LYS A 45 9.60 9.52 15.68
CA LYS A 45 9.48 8.31 16.51
C LYS A 45 8.45 7.35 15.92
N LEU A 46 8.81 6.05 15.84
CA LEU A 46 7.89 4.96 15.52
C LEU A 46 7.50 4.23 16.82
N ILE A 47 6.21 3.98 17.01
CA ILE A 47 5.68 3.22 18.16
C ILE A 47 4.91 2.00 17.68
N LYS A 48 4.88 0.95 18.47
CA LYS A 48 4.05 -0.23 18.18
C LYS A 48 2.58 0.08 18.47
N GLY A 49 1.67 -0.55 17.76
CA GLY A 49 0.24 -0.41 18.03
C GLY A 49 -0.12 -0.76 19.48
N SER A 50 0.60 -1.70 20.10
CA SER A 50 0.40 -2.08 21.50
C SER A 50 0.75 -0.99 22.53
N GLU A 51 1.51 0.03 22.16
CA GLU A 51 1.90 1.16 23.02
C GLU A 51 0.83 2.27 23.06
N VAL A 52 -0.17 2.21 22.17
CA VAL A 52 -1.29 3.17 22.11
C VAL A 52 -2.30 2.82 23.21
N ASP A 53 -2.84 3.81 23.93
CA ASP A 53 -3.93 3.57 24.91
C ASP A 53 -5.23 3.20 24.17
N ASP A 54 -6.04 2.31 24.76
CA ASP A 54 -7.30 1.85 24.17
C ASP A 54 -8.30 2.98 23.89
N ASN A 55 -8.24 4.03 24.69
CA ASN A 55 -9.13 5.18 24.59
C ASN A 55 -8.56 6.32 23.72
N ASP A 56 -7.32 6.25 23.25
CA ASP A 56 -6.72 7.28 22.42
C ASP A 56 -7.54 7.55 21.16
N LEU A 57 -7.55 8.80 20.70
CA LEU A 57 -8.07 9.13 19.37
C LEU A 57 -6.99 8.91 18.34
N ILE A 58 -7.27 8.04 17.39
CA ILE A 58 -6.41 7.78 16.23
C ILE A 58 -7.17 8.19 14.97
N VAL A 59 -6.49 8.94 14.10
CA VAL A 59 -7.05 9.48 12.85
C VAL A 59 -6.09 9.17 11.70
N PRO A 60 -6.44 8.26 10.81
CA PRO A 60 -5.70 8.04 9.57
C PRO A 60 -5.72 9.29 8.68
N ILE A 61 -4.55 9.56 8.07
CA ILE A 61 -4.34 10.65 7.13
C ILE A 61 -3.85 10.07 5.81
N ALA A 62 -4.34 10.63 4.71
CA ALA A 62 -3.89 10.25 3.38
C ALA A 62 -3.98 11.40 2.38
N VAL A 63 -3.35 11.23 1.25
CA VAL A 63 -3.61 11.99 0.02
C VAL A 63 -4.47 11.10 -0.89
N MET A 64 -5.58 11.65 -1.34
CA MET A 64 -6.49 11.03 -2.29
C MET A 64 -6.32 11.69 -3.66
N GLY A 65 -6.28 10.90 -4.74
CA GLY A 65 -6.22 11.44 -6.09
C GLY A 65 -5.60 10.48 -7.10
N ALA A 66 -5.39 10.97 -8.32
CA ALA A 66 -4.71 10.20 -9.37
C ALA A 66 -3.18 10.31 -9.17
N PRO A 67 -2.43 9.19 -9.19
CA PRO A 67 -0.97 9.19 -9.01
C PRO A 67 -0.24 10.16 -9.96
N THR A 68 -0.67 10.26 -11.21
CA THR A 68 -0.12 11.17 -12.22
C THR A 68 -0.29 12.65 -11.85
N VAL A 69 -1.34 13.00 -11.12
CA VAL A 69 -1.59 14.38 -10.66
C VAL A 69 -0.77 14.70 -9.41
N ILE A 70 -0.58 13.70 -8.54
CA ILE A 70 0.21 13.88 -7.30
C ILE A 70 1.66 14.23 -7.60
N VAL A 71 2.23 13.77 -8.71
CA VAL A 71 3.59 14.13 -9.16
C VAL A 71 3.69 15.62 -9.53
N GLU A 72 2.64 16.19 -10.10
CA GLU A 72 2.60 17.61 -10.49
C GLU A 72 2.13 18.52 -9.35
N ARG A 73 1.28 18.01 -8.45
CA ARG A 73 0.70 18.70 -7.31
C ARG A 73 1.11 18.00 -6.02
N LEU A 74 2.23 18.44 -5.45
CA LEU A 74 2.82 17.80 -4.28
C LEU A 74 1.85 17.77 -3.08
N PRO A 75 1.95 16.75 -2.19
CA PRO A 75 1.24 16.76 -0.92
C PRO A 75 1.53 18.00 -0.12
N ASN A 76 0.50 18.53 0.54
CA ASN A 76 0.62 19.71 1.37
C ASN A 76 0.51 19.33 2.85
N ALA A 77 1.64 19.30 3.57
CA ALA A 77 1.67 18.96 4.98
C ALA A 77 0.75 19.86 5.81
N THR A 78 0.66 21.16 5.48
CA THR A 78 -0.23 22.10 6.18
C THR A 78 -1.69 21.72 6.01
N SER A 79 -2.12 21.36 4.79
CA SER A 79 -3.51 20.92 4.55
C SER A 79 -3.83 19.61 5.26
N CYS A 80 -2.88 18.65 5.29
CA CYS A 80 -3.03 17.41 6.08
C CYS A 80 -3.19 17.73 7.59
N ILE A 81 -2.36 18.61 8.14
CA ILE A 81 -2.45 19.01 9.55
C ILE A 81 -3.78 19.70 9.82
N LYS A 82 -4.24 20.60 8.95
CA LYS A 82 -5.55 21.24 9.08
C LYS A 82 -6.69 20.21 9.03
N ALA A 83 -6.62 19.19 8.16
CA ALA A 83 -7.59 18.12 8.12
C ALA A 83 -7.63 17.31 9.44
N LEU A 84 -6.45 16.98 9.99
CA LEU A 84 -6.33 16.35 11.31
C LEU A 84 -6.94 17.23 12.41
N ARG A 85 -6.60 18.52 12.45
CA ARG A 85 -7.12 19.45 13.46
C ARG A 85 -8.65 19.62 13.36
N LYS A 86 -9.18 19.62 12.14
CA LYS A 86 -10.64 19.64 11.93
C LYS A 86 -11.31 18.37 12.44
N MET A 87 -10.71 17.21 12.20
CA MET A 87 -11.20 15.93 12.77
C MET A 87 -11.16 15.96 14.31
N GLU A 88 -10.08 16.43 14.91
CA GLU A 88 -9.97 16.58 16.37
C GLU A 88 -11.07 17.50 16.95
N GLU A 89 -11.38 18.61 16.25
CA GLU A 89 -12.46 19.53 16.61
C GLU A 89 -13.81 18.80 16.62
N LEU A 90 -14.12 18.04 15.56
CA LEU A 90 -15.37 17.29 15.44
C LEU A 90 -15.48 16.18 16.50
N MET A 91 -14.36 15.53 16.81
CA MET A 91 -14.31 14.46 17.82
C MET A 91 -14.23 14.99 19.27
N GLY A 92 -14.00 16.30 19.46
CA GLY A 92 -13.89 16.93 20.77
C GLY A 92 -12.65 16.54 21.57
N ARG A 93 -11.60 15.97 20.91
CA ARG A 93 -10.37 15.50 21.57
C ARG A 93 -9.19 15.45 20.60
N LYS A 94 -7.97 15.45 21.14
CA LYS A 94 -6.74 15.42 20.35
C LYS A 94 -6.32 14.01 19.96
N ALA A 95 -5.76 13.87 18.76
CA ALA A 95 -5.04 12.66 18.38
C ALA A 95 -3.72 12.57 19.16
N THR A 96 -3.34 11.36 19.56
CA THR A 96 -2.12 11.10 20.36
C THR A 96 -0.99 10.51 19.52
N ALA A 97 -1.31 9.97 18.36
CA ALA A 97 -0.36 9.40 17.42
C ALA A 97 -0.90 9.50 15.97
N LEU A 98 -0.01 9.34 15.00
CA LEU A 98 -0.31 9.40 13.57
C LEU A 98 -0.30 7.98 12.99
N ILE A 99 -1.19 7.72 12.04
CA ILE A 99 -1.24 6.47 11.28
C ILE A 99 -1.56 6.77 9.82
N GLY A 100 -0.99 6.00 8.88
CA GLY A 100 -1.36 6.04 7.48
C GLY A 100 -2.66 5.29 7.20
N ALA A 101 -3.42 5.72 6.21
CA ALA A 101 -4.48 4.88 5.68
C ALA A 101 -3.91 3.65 4.95
N GLU A 102 -2.77 3.84 4.28
CA GLU A 102 -2.04 2.80 3.55
C GLU A 102 -0.52 2.92 3.73
N ALA A 103 0.19 1.78 3.64
CA ALA A 103 1.65 1.72 3.79
C ALA A 103 2.41 1.97 2.47
N GLY A 104 1.71 1.95 1.33
CA GLY A 104 2.31 2.03 0.01
C GLY A 104 2.52 3.46 -0.48
N GLY A 105 3.57 3.63 -1.30
CA GLY A 105 3.82 4.88 -2.00
C GLY A 105 4.05 6.09 -1.10
N ILE A 106 3.63 7.25 -1.58
CA ILE A 106 3.76 8.52 -0.85
C ILE A 106 2.93 8.54 0.45
N ASN A 107 1.77 7.85 0.48
CA ASN A 107 0.94 7.77 1.67
C ASN A 107 1.63 7.05 2.83
N GLY A 108 2.54 6.11 2.55
CA GLY A 108 3.39 5.49 3.57
C GLY A 108 4.37 6.49 4.22
N THR A 109 4.76 7.56 3.52
CA THR A 109 5.65 8.59 4.06
C THR A 109 4.92 9.69 4.83
N LEU A 110 3.63 9.88 4.55
CA LEU A 110 2.85 11.01 5.05
C LEU A 110 2.76 11.09 6.57
N PRO A 111 2.55 10.00 7.34
CA PRO A 111 2.55 10.08 8.80
C PRO A 111 3.87 10.61 9.37
N PHE A 112 5.00 10.26 8.77
CA PHE A 112 6.31 10.75 9.20
C PHE A 112 6.51 12.23 8.84
N ILE A 113 6.02 12.68 7.68
CA ILE A 113 6.00 14.10 7.33
C ILE A 113 5.19 14.87 8.37
N LEU A 114 4.00 14.41 8.75
CA LEU A 114 3.20 15.07 9.76
C LEU A 114 3.84 15.01 11.15
N SER A 115 4.52 13.91 11.47
CA SER A 115 5.27 13.75 12.73
C SER A 115 6.31 14.84 12.89
N SER A 116 7.04 15.19 11.84
CA SER A 116 8.06 16.24 11.88
C SER A 116 7.49 17.62 12.20
N TYR A 117 6.24 17.90 11.86
CA TYR A 117 5.57 19.16 12.15
C TYR A 117 4.80 19.18 13.48
N THR A 118 4.29 18.03 13.90
CA THR A 118 3.39 17.92 15.07
C THR A 118 4.06 17.40 16.33
N GLY A 119 5.19 16.72 16.18
CA GLY A 119 5.87 16.00 17.27
C GLY A 119 5.14 14.73 17.72
N LEU A 120 4.03 14.37 17.09
CA LEU A 120 3.31 13.12 17.40
C LEU A 120 4.06 11.90 16.87
N PRO A 121 4.10 10.78 17.61
CA PRO A 121 4.72 9.55 17.12
C PRO A 121 3.90 8.93 16.00
N VAL A 122 4.56 8.15 15.15
CA VAL A 122 3.93 7.34 14.10
C VAL A 122 3.69 5.92 14.60
N ILE A 123 2.51 5.37 14.34
CA ILE A 123 2.17 3.99 14.68
C ILE A 123 2.70 3.06 13.59
N ASP A 124 3.37 1.99 13.97
CA ASP A 124 3.85 0.93 13.06
C ASP A 124 2.68 0.04 12.60
N ALA A 125 1.76 0.63 11.87
CA ALA A 125 0.57 -0.02 11.31
C ALA A 125 -0.08 0.87 10.23
N ASP A 126 -0.98 0.29 9.45
CA ASP A 126 -1.86 1.00 8.52
C ASP A 126 -3.18 0.26 8.34
N GLY A 127 -4.04 0.75 7.44
CA GLY A 127 -5.35 0.16 7.16
C GLY A 127 -5.40 -0.75 5.94
N MET A 128 -4.33 -0.89 5.17
CA MET A 128 -4.37 -1.56 3.87
C MET A 128 -3.26 -2.60 3.65
N GLY A 129 -2.12 -2.47 4.32
CA GLY A 129 -0.95 -3.34 4.15
C GLY A 129 -0.29 -3.30 2.76
N ARG A 130 -0.87 -2.53 1.85
CA ARG A 130 -0.47 -2.21 0.48
C ARG A 130 -1.19 -0.93 0.05
N ALA A 131 -1.01 -0.46 -1.20
CA ALA A 131 -1.88 0.56 -1.74
C ALA A 131 -3.17 -0.04 -2.34
N PHE A 132 -4.29 0.67 -2.16
CA PHE A 132 -5.59 0.41 -2.77
C PHE A 132 -6.23 1.71 -3.27
N PRO A 133 -7.01 1.66 -4.38
CA PRO A 133 -7.50 2.87 -5.05
C PRO A 133 -8.67 3.57 -4.34
N GLU A 134 -9.37 2.92 -3.41
CA GLU A 134 -10.63 3.44 -2.85
C GLU A 134 -10.62 3.44 -1.31
N LEU A 135 -11.25 4.44 -0.70
CA LEU A 135 -11.20 4.68 0.75
C LEU A 135 -11.80 3.55 1.60
N GLN A 136 -12.88 2.87 1.11
CA GLN A 136 -13.49 1.77 1.84
C GLN A 136 -12.62 0.49 1.84
N MET A 137 -11.58 0.45 1.03
CA MET A 137 -10.69 -0.71 0.91
C MET A 137 -9.67 -0.80 2.05
N CYS A 138 -10.05 -0.34 3.23
CA CYS A 138 -9.27 -0.42 4.46
C CYS A 138 -9.78 -1.53 5.37
N THR A 139 -8.86 -2.23 6.03
CA THR A 139 -9.20 -3.21 7.08
C THR A 139 -9.97 -2.57 8.23
N PHE A 140 -9.75 -1.28 8.52
CA PHE A 140 -10.56 -0.52 9.47
C PHE A 140 -12.06 -0.67 9.16
N GLY A 141 -12.46 -0.37 7.92
CA GLY A 141 -13.85 -0.48 7.47
C GLY A 141 -14.36 -1.91 7.40
N VAL A 142 -13.53 -2.85 6.93
CA VAL A 142 -13.85 -4.28 6.89
C VAL A 142 -14.24 -4.82 8.27
N TYR A 143 -13.56 -4.33 9.31
CA TYR A 143 -13.75 -4.77 10.69
C TYR A 143 -14.59 -3.81 11.55
N GLY A 144 -15.36 -2.93 10.91
CA GLY A 144 -16.47 -2.22 11.52
C GLY A 144 -16.21 -0.79 11.99
N VAL A 145 -15.07 -0.19 11.61
CA VAL A 145 -14.85 1.25 11.82
C VAL A 145 -15.54 2.04 10.71
N ASN A 146 -16.26 3.09 11.07
CA ASN A 146 -16.90 3.97 10.10
C ASN A 146 -15.86 4.94 9.49
N CYS A 147 -15.86 5.07 8.17
CA CYS A 147 -15.01 6.04 7.45
C CYS A 147 -15.39 7.48 7.79
N SER A 148 -16.69 7.75 7.96
CA SER A 148 -17.21 9.10 8.25
C SER A 148 -16.99 9.53 9.71
N PRO A 149 -16.80 10.83 9.95
CA PRO A 149 -16.67 11.89 8.96
C PRO A 149 -15.38 11.81 8.16
N VAL A 150 -15.41 12.20 6.88
CA VAL A 150 -14.21 12.38 6.06
C VAL A 150 -13.99 13.87 5.87
N ILE A 151 -12.83 14.36 6.25
CA ILE A 151 -12.39 15.74 5.96
C ILE A 151 -11.66 15.72 4.64
N VAL A 152 -12.09 16.49 3.67
CA VAL A 152 -11.46 16.63 2.35
C VAL A 152 -10.99 18.06 2.20
N ARG A 153 -9.68 18.26 1.96
CA ARG A 153 -9.07 19.58 1.79
C ARG A 153 -8.20 19.65 0.55
N ASP A 154 -8.02 20.86 0.04
CA ASP A 154 -6.99 21.17 -0.96
C ASP A 154 -5.97 22.19 -0.43
N GLU A 155 -4.96 22.47 -1.24
CA GLU A 155 -3.91 23.46 -0.94
C GLU A 155 -4.40 24.91 -1.00
N LYS A 156 -5.64 25.16 -1.46
CA LYS A 156 -6.28 26.49 -1.53
C LYS A 156 -7.16 26.77 -0.32
N ASP A 157 -7.06 25.92 0.72
CA ASP A 157 -7.87 25.98 1.94
C ASP A 157 -9.38 25.71 1.74
N ASN A 158 -9.80 25.14 0.62
CA ASN A 158 -11.14 24.59 0.53
C ASN A 158 -11.26 23.37 1.46
N GLU A 159 -12.37 23.31 2.22
CA GLU A 159 -12.64 22.23 3.18
C GLU A 159 -14.07 21.74 3.04
N ILE A 160 -14.25 20.44 2.92
CA ILE A 160 -15.56 19.80 2.89
C ILE A 160 -15.55 18.63 3.86
N ILE A 161 -16.64 18.49 4.63
CA ILE A 161 -16.86 17.38 5.55
C ILE A 161 -17.90 16.48 4.93
N VAL A 162 -17.53 15.22 4.73
CA VAL A 162 -18.42 14.19 4.19
C VAL A 162 -18.92 13.32 5.34
N ASN A 163 -20.22 13.32 5.55
CA ASN A 163 -20.93 12.36 6.40
C ASN A 163 -21.80 11.50 5.49
N ALA A 164 -21.55 10.21 5.42
CA ALA A 164 -22.24 9.30 4.52
C ALA A 164 -22.80 8.10 5.28
N GLU A 165 -23.79 7.43 4.70
CA GLU A 165 -24.47 6.27 5.27
C GLU A 165 -23.54 5.09 5.52
N ASN A 166 -22.55 4.89 4.63
CA ASN A 166 -21.60 3.78 4.68
C ASN A 166 -20.27 4.17 4.04
N ASN A 167 -19.25 3.29 4.19
CA ASN A 167 -17.91 3.58 3.74
C ASN A 167 -17.79 3.70 2.20
N LEU A 168 -18.59 2.97 1.42
CA LEU A 168 -18.61 3.11 -0.04
C LEU A 168 -19.19 4.46 -0.46
N ALA A 169 -20.28 4.91 0.17
CA ALA A 169 -20.83 6.24 -0.08
C ALA A 169 -19.85 7.35 0.33
N SER A 170 -19.07 7.15 1.40
CA SER A 170 -17.99 8.07 1.79
C SER A 170 -16.96 8.22 0.67
N GLU A 171 -16.50 7.11 0.06
CA GLU A 171 -15.61 7.14 -1.10
C GLU A 171 -16.22 7.90 -2.26
N GLN A 172 -17.46 7.54 -2.65
CA GLN A 172 -18.13 8.13 -3.81
C GLN A 172 -18.25 9.65 -3.69
N PHE A 173 -18.66 10.16 -2.54
CA PHE A 173 -18.75 11.61 -2.31
C PHE A 173 -17.37 12.27 -2.23
N ALA A 174 -16.43 11.70 -1.47
CA ALA A 174 -15.08 12.24 -1.37
C ALA A 174 -14.37 12.27 -2.74
N ARG A 175 -14.59 11.25 -3.58
CA ARG A 175 -14.04 11.19 -4.95
C ARG A 175 -14.54 12.31 -5.84
N VAL A 176 -15.84 12.57 -5.85
CA VAL A 176 -16.43 13.69 -6.60
C VAL A 176 -15.85 15.03 -6.14
N ILE A 177 -15.74 15.22 -4.83
CA ILE A 177 -15.14 16.43 -4.24
C ILE A 177 -13.66 16.54 -4.65
N CYS A 178 -12.89 15.47 -4.53
CA CYS A 178 -11.48 15.44 -4.94
C CYS A 178 -11.30 15.79 -6.42
N MET A 179 -12.17 15.29 -7.30
CA MET A 179 -12.16 15.64 -8.72
C MET A 179 -12.41 17.13 -8.94
N GLN A 180 -13.37 17.75 -8.23
CA GLN A 180 -13.63 19.19 -8.28
C GLN A 180 -12.48 20.03 -7.71
N MET A 181 -11.73 19.49 -6.76
CA MET A 181 -10.50 20.10 -6.22
C MET A 181 -9.27 19.91 -7.14
N GLY A 182 -9.47 19.36 -8.34
CA GLY A 182 -8.42 19.13 -9.34
C GLY A 182 -7.70 17.78 -9.18
N THR A 183 -8.44 16.77 -8.81
CA THR A 183 -8.04 15.34 -8.74
C THR A 183 -6.91 15.04 -7.73
N LYS A 184 -6.73 15.90 -6.72
CA LYS A 184 -5.83 15.69 -5.58
C LYS A 184 -6.38 16.42 -4.36
N SER A 185 -6.49 15.73 -3.23
CA SER A 185 -6.93 16.28 -1.94
C SER A 185 -6.22 15.58 -0.78
N GLU A 186 -5.98 16.32 0.29
CA GLU A 186 -5.56 15.78 1.58
C GLU A 186 -6.79 15.43 2.41
N ILE A 187 -6.77 14.25 3.04
CA ILE A 187 -7.93 13.72 3.76
C ILE A 187 -7.58 13.22 5.15
N ALA A 188 -8.53 13.41 6.08
CA ALA A 188 -8.56 12.74 7.38
C ALA A 188 -9.85 11.92 7.46
N LEU A 189 -9.76 10.67 7.90
CA LEU A 189 -10.86 9.70 7.80
C LEU A 189 -10.74 8.64 8.89
N TYR A 190 -11.75 7.78 9.04
CA TYR A 190 -11.75 6.67 10.00
C TYR A 190 -11.35 7.09 11.43
N PRO A 191 -11.96 8.11 12.03
CA PRO A 191 -11.67 8.44 13.43
C PRO A 191 -12.02 7.24 14.31
N MET A 192 -11.04 6.72 15.06
CA MET A 192 -11.22 5.50 15.84
C MET A 192 -10.53 5.58 17.20
N THR A 193 -10.89 4.68 18.08
CA THR A 193 -10.19 4.49 19.36
C THR A 193 -8.90 3.71 19.15
N GLY A 194 -7.95 3.84 20.09
CA GLY A 194 -6.73 3.03 20.06
C GLY A 194 -7.01 1.53 20.09
N LYS A 195 -8.11 1.11 20.79
CA LYS A 195 -8.55 -0.28 20.76
C LYS A 195 -9.00 -0.71 19.36
N GLN A 196 -9.84 0.08 18.69
CA GLN A 196 -10.27 -0.20 17.32
C GLN A 196 -9.08 -0.27 16.36
N MET A 197 -8.14 0.66 16.47
CA MET A 197 -6.91 0.66 15.68
C MET A 197 -6.15 -0.65 15.88
N LYS A 198 -5.92 -1.09 17.14
CA LYS A 198 -5.22 -2.36 17.41
C LYS A 198 -5.93 -3.58 16.81
N ASP A 199 -7.25 -3.61 16.91
CA ASP A 199 -8.05 -4.76 16.49
C ASP A 199 -8.22 -4.85 14.94
N THR A 200 -8.05 -3.74 14.22
CA THR A 200 -8.42 -3.66 12.80
C THR A 200 -7.29 -3.33 11.84
N SER A 201 -6.13 -2.89 12.34
CA SER A 201 -4.98 -2.52 11.51
C SER A 201 -4.25 -3.73 10.91
N VAL A 202 -3.48 -3.46 9.87
CA VAL A 202 -2.36 -4.29 9.44
C VAL A 202 -1.12 -3.79 10.18
N HIS A 203 -0.60 -4.60 11.11
CA HIS A 203 0.49 -4.21 11.99
C HIS A 203 1.87 -4.35 11.32
N HIS A 204 2.84 -3.56 11.82
CA HIS A 204 4.26 -3.60 11.46
C HIS A 204 4.57 -3.25 9.99
N THR A 205 3.71 -2.48 9.34
CA THR A 205 3.87 -2.15 7.91
C THR A 205 4.98 -1.14 7.64
N CYS A 206 5.25 -0.21 8.56
CA CYS A 206 6.40 0.69 8.45
C CYS A 206 7.72 -0.08 8.62
N THR A 207 7.78 -1.00 9.61
CA THR A 207 8.93 -1.88 9.79
C THR A 207 9.11 -2.81 8.59
N LEU A 208 8.03 -3.37 8.06
CA LEU A 208 8.06 -4.20 6.84
C LEU A 208 8.64 -3.44 5.65
N ALA A 209 8.17 -2.20 5.40
CA ALA A 209 8.70 -1.35 4.35
C ALA A 209 10.21 -1.15 4.51
N TYR A 210 10.67 -0.75 5.69
CA TYR A 210 12.09 -0.58 5.97
C TYR A 210 12.90 -1.86 5.72
N GLU A 211 12.46 -3.00 6.23
CA GLU A 211 13.20 -4.26 6.10
C GLU A 211 13.24 -4.78 4.65
N ILE A 212 12.18 -4.57 3.85
CA ILE A 212 12.20 -4.88 2.40
C ILE A 212 13.28 -4.04 1.71
N GLY A 213 13.27 -2.71 1.89
CA GLY A 213 14.24 -1.84 1.24
C GLY A 213 15.67 -2.14 1.68
N LYS A 214 15.89 -2.39 2.98
CA LYS A 214 17.16 -2.81 3.55
C LYS A 214 17.66 -4.11 2.94
N SER A 215 16.80 -5.12 2.78
CA SER A 215 17.18 -6.41 2.18
C SER A 215 17.69 -6.25 0.74
N ILE A 216 17.09 -5.34 -0.04
CA ILE A 216 17.52 -5.01 -1.40
C ILE A 216 18.92 -4.35 -1.37
N ARG A 217 19.10 -3.34 -0.51
CA ARG A 217 20.40 -2.64 -0.38
C ARG A 217 21.50 -3.58 0.07
N GLU A 218 21.29 -4.36 1.14
CA GLU A 218 22.30 -5.28 1.68
C GLU A 218 22.69 -6.37 0.67
N ALA A 219 21.76 -6.85 -0.14
CA ALA A 219 22.07 -7.79 -1.21
C ALA A 219 22.99 -7.13 -2.26
N ARG A 220 22.70 -5.90 -2.68
CA ARG A 220 23.54 -5.13 -3.62
C ARG A 220 24.94 -4.89 -3.05
N ASP A 221 25.02 -4.39 -1.81
CA ASP A 221 26.29 -4.06 -1.14
C ASP A 221 27.21 -5.28 -0.99
N THR A 222 26.61 -6.47 -0.89
CA THR A 222 27.34 -7.75 -0.77
C THR A 222 27.52 -8.47 -2.11
N GLY A 223 27.13 -7.88 -3.24
CA GLY A 223 27.23 -8.46 -4.58
C GLY A 223 26.32 -9.67 -4.80
N LYS A 224 25.27 -9.84 -3.98
CA LYS A 224 24.24 -10.87 -4.14
C LYS A 224 23.10 -10.35 -5.04
N SER A 225 22.31 -11.28 -5.56
CA SER A 225 21.09 -10.92 -6.30
C SER A 225 20.13 -10.15 -5.41
N PRO A 226 19.74 -8.89 -5.76
CA PRO A 226 18.76 -8.12 -4.99
C PRO A 226 17.38 -8.77 -4.97
N LEU A 227 16.97 -9.46 -6.04
CA LEU A 227 15.76 -10.27 -6.08
C LEU A 227 15.79 -11.36 -5.00
N ASN A 228 16.90 -12.09 -4.88
CA ASN A 228 17.04 -13.11 -3.84
C ASN A 228 17.04 -12.49 -2.45
N GLY A 229 17.56 -11.27 -2.29
CA GLY A 229 17.47 -10.51 -1.04
C GLY A 229 16.02 -10.35 -0.58
N ILE A 230 15.12 -9.96 -1.49
CA ILE A 230 13.68 -9.85 -1.20
C ILE A 230 13.09 -11.21 -0.84
N ILE A 231 13.30 -12.23 -1.67
CA ILE A 231 12.70 -13.56 -1.49
C ILE A 231 13.18 -14.19 -0.18
N ASP A 232 14.48 -14.09 0.13
CA ASP A 232 15.05 -14.64 1.36
C ASP A 232 14.59 -13.88 2.61
N TYR A 233 14.40 -12.55 2.52
CA TYR A 233 13.78 -11.79 3.59
C TYR A 233 12.40 -12.35 3.94
N PHE A 234 11.52 -12.53 2.98
CA PHE A 234 10.18 -13.05 3.24
C PHE A 234 10.15 -14.50 3.78
N LYS A 235 11.14 -15.33 3.47
CA LYS A 235 11.26 -16.68 4.07
C LYS A 235 11.51 -16.64 5.58
N THR A 236 12.18 -15.60 6.06
CA THR A 236 12.63 -15.47 7.45
C THR A 236 11.95 -14.33 8.20
N SER A 237 11.12 -13.54 7.51
CA SER A 237 10.47 -12.36 8.07
C SER A 237 9.50 -12.70 9.21
N PHE A 238 9.26 -11.71 10.06
CA PHE A 238 8.38 -11.86 11.22
C PHE A 238 6.92 -12.17 10.84
N ASP A 239 6.45 -11.74 9.67
CA ASP A 239 5.08 -11.92 9.21
C ASP A 239 4.90 -13.13 8.27
N LYS A 240 5.98 -13.85 7.97
CA LYS A 240 5.99 -15.12 7.23
C LYS A 240 5.14 -15.12 5.96
N ARG A 241 5.18 -14.04 5.18
CA ARG A 241 4.48 -13.97 3.90
C ARG A 241 5.17 -14.84 2.85
N TYR A 242 4.36 -15.46 2.02
CA TYR A 242 4.88 -16.15 0.84
C TYR A 242 5.28 -15.14 -0.24
N CYS A 243 6.50 -15.29 -0.76
CA CYS A 243 7.05 -14.44 -1.81
C CYS A 243 7.73 -15.27 -2.89
N LYS A 244 7.42 -15.01 -4.16
CA LYS A 244 8.09 -15.66 -5.30
C LYS A 244 8.23 -14.76 -6.51
N LEU A 245 9.20 -15.09 -7.37
CA LEU A 245 9.26 -14.60 -8.73
C LEU A 245 8.11 -15.21 -9.55
N LEU A 246 7.27 -14.36 -10.14
CA LEU A 246 6.17 -14.76 -11.03
C LEU A 246 6.63 -14.80 -12.48
N PHE A 247 7.43 -13.81 -12.89
CA PHE A 247 7.87 -13.64 -14.27
C PHE A 247 9.15 -12.80 -14.35
N GLU A 248 9.97 -13.10 -15.33
CA GLU A 248 11.10 -12.28 -15.75
C GLU A 248 10.90 -11.89 -17.21
N GLY A 249 10.81 -10.60 -17.50
CA GLY A 249 10.41 -10.15 -18.82
C GLY A 249 10.83 -8.74 -19.16
N LYS A 250 10.59 -8.41 -20.43
CA LYS A 250 10.74 -7.06 -20.99
C LYS A 250 9.34 -6.51 -21.28
N VAL A 251 9.08 -5.27 -20.90
CA VAL A 251 7.84 -4.56 -21.24
C VAL A 251 7.77 -4.34 -22.75
N THR A 252 6.76 -4.94 -23.40
CA THR A 252 6.55 -4.90 -24.84
C THR A 252 5.31 -4.13 -25.27
N ASP A 253 4.39 -3.87 -24.35
CA ASP A 253 3.22 -3.01 -24.60
C ASP A 253 2.77 -2.37 -23.29
N LEU A 254 2.21 -1.17 -23.37
CA LEU A 254 1.75 -0.40 -22.23
C LEU A 254 0.57 0.49 -22.61
N LEU A 255 -0.58 0.17 -22.09
CA LEU A 255 -1.77 1.02 -22.17
C LEU A 255 -2.02 1.66 -20.80
N ARG A 256 -2.20 2.97 -20.77
CA ARG A 256 -2.62 3.72 -19.58
C ARG A 256 -3.62 4.81 -19.98
N GLU A 257 -4.73 4.85 -19.27
CA GLU A 257 -5.78 5.84 -19.45
C GLU A 257 -6.21 6.38 -18.10
N SER A 258 -6.43 7.69 -18.01
CA SER A 258 -7.01 8.31 -16.81
C SER A 258 -8.51 8.46 -17.01
N THR A 259 -9.30 7.70 -16.26
CA THR A 259 -10.76 7.68 -16.35
C THR A 259 -11.37 7.70 -14.96
N ASP A 260 -12.34 8.59 -14.72
CA ASP A 260 -13.09 8.68 -13.45
C ASP A 260 -12.22 8.85 -12.19
N GLY A 261 -11.07 9.52 -12.32
CA GLY A 261 -10.16 9.76 -11.21
C GLY A 261 -9.19 8.63 -10.89
N TRP A 262 -9.11 7.59 -11.75
CA TRP A 262 -8.14 6.49 -11.66
C TRP A 262 -7.28 6.37 -12.92
N ALA A 263 -6.06 5.89 -12.73
CA ALA A 263 -5.22 5.40 -13.83
C ALA A 263 -5.54 3.91 -14.06
N LYS A 264 -6.19 3.59 -15.19
CA LYS A 264 -6.48 2.21 -15.61
C LYS A 264 -5.57 1.80 -16.76
N GLY A 265 -5.26 0.51 -16.87
CA GLY A 265 -4.44 0.06 -17.98
C GLY A 265 -3.95 -1.37 -17.90
N THR A 266 -2.99 -1.64 -18.78
CA THR A 266 -2.39 -2.97 -18.94
C THR A 266 -0.92 -2.83 -19.29
N VAL A 267 -0.09 -3.63 -18.63
CA VAL A 267 1.33 -3.80 -18.95
C VAL A 267 1.50 -5.20 -19.54
N LYS A 268 2.06 -5.31 -20.75
CA LYS A 268 2.43 -6.59 -21.34
C LYS A 268 3.93 -6.78 -21.30
N LEU A 269 4.35 -7.99 -20.98
CA LEU A 269 5.75 -8.39 -20.90
C LEU A 269 5.95 -9.66 -21.72
N THR A 270 7.08 -9.71 -22.45
CA THR A 270 7.56 -10.95 -23.10
C THR A 270 8.73 -11.48 -22.30
N SER A 271 8.76 -12.79 -22.06
CA SER A 271 9.85 -13.42 -21.28
C SER A 271 11.22 -13.19 -21.91
N LEU A 272 12.23 -12.99 -21.07
CA LEU A 272 13.62 -12.87 -21.50
C LEU A 272 14.25 -14.20 -21.92
N THR A 273 13.70 -15.33 -21.45
CA THR A 273 14.25 -16.68 -21.70
C THR A 273 13.44 -17.47 -22.72
N ASP A 274 12.15 -17.15 -22.92
CA ASP A 274 11.25 -17.86 -23.82
C ASP A 274 10.28 -16.86 -24.46
N SER A 275 10.58 -16.40 -25.65
CA SER A 275 9.80 -15.38 -26.36
C SER A 275 8.37 -15.79 -26.72
N SER A 276 8.02 -17.07 -26.55
CA SER A 276 6.63 -17.56 -26.71
C SER A 276 5.75 -17.32 -25.48
N LYS A 277 6.34 -16.98 -24.33
CA LYS A 277 5.63 -16.72 -23.08
C LYS A 277 5.42 -15.22 -22.88
N GLU A 278 4.19 -14.88 -22.56
CA GLU A 278 3.78 -13.51 -22.28
C GLU A 278 3.13 -13.39 -20.90
N MET A 279 3.34 -12.26 -20.27
CA MET A 279 2.60 -11.87 -19.07
C MET A 279 1.81 -10.59 -19.34
N THR A 280 0.60 -10.55 -18.84
CA THR A 280 -0.25 -9.35 -18.79
C THR A 280 -0.49 -8.98 -17.33
N VAL A 281 -0.29 -7.70 -16.98
CA VAL A 281 -0.62 -7.13 -15.68
C VAL A 281 -1.64 -6.03 -15.88
N GLU A 282 -2.85 -6.22 -15.32
CA GLU A 282 -3.91 -5.20 -15.34
C GLU A 282 -3.80 -4.33 -14.10
N LEU A 283 -4.13 -3.04 -14.24
CA LEU A 283 -4.02 -2.06 -13.18
C LEU A 283 -5.24 -1.11 -13.10
N GLN A 284 -5.51 -0.66 -11.87
CA GLN A 284 -6.34 0.52 -11.56
C GLN A 284 -5.65 1.26 -10.41
N ASN A 285 -4.83 2.26 -10.71
CA ASN A 285 -3.75 2.82 -9.92
C ASN A 285 -2.70 1.75 -9.57
N GLU A 286 -3.10 0.73 -8.84
CA GLU A 286 -2.30 -0.42 -8.39
C GLU A 286 -2.38 -1.58 -9.39
N PHE A 287 -1.39 -2.48 -9.35
CA PHE A 287 -1.45 -3.75 -10.07
C PHE A 287 -2.47 -4.68 -9.39
N LEU A 288 -3.45 -5.17 -10.16
CA LEU A 288 -4.60 -5.92 -9.65
C LEU A 288 -4.56 -7.41 -9.96
N ILE A 289 -4.10 -7.78 -11.17
CA ILE A 289 -3.98 -9.17 -11.58
C ILE A 289 -2.83 -9.33 -12.56
N ALA A 290 -2.04 -10.38 -12.38
CA ALA A 290 -1.01 -10.82 -13.30
C ALA A 290 -1.38 -12.19 -13.89
N LYS A 291 -1.30 -12.31 -15.22
CA LYS A 291 -1.62 -13.52 -15.98
C LYS A 291 -0.44 -13.90 -16.86
N VAL A 292 -0.05 -15.17 -16.85
CA VAL A 292 0.93 -15.75 -17.81
C VAL A 292 0.16 -16.62 -18.78
N ASP A 293 0.26 -16.33 -20.08
CA ASP A 293 -0.49 -17.00 -21.13
C ASP A 293 -1.99 -17.12 -20.78
N ASP A 294 -2.59 -16.00 -20.40
CA ASP A 294 -3.96 -15.79 -19.94
C ASP A 294 -4.35 -16.51 -18.64
N LYS A 295 -3.44 -17.23 -18.00
CA LYS A 295 -3.69 -17.88 -16.69
C LYS A 295 -3.26 -16.98 -15.56
N PRO A 296 -4.13 -16.68 -14.57
CA PRO A 296 -3.76 -15.85 -13.44
C PRO A 296 -2.66 -16.51 -12.61
N VAL A 297 -1.65 -15.73 -12.21
CA VAL A 297 -0.53 -16.19 -11.35
C VAL A 297 -0.43 -15.39 -10.05
N ALA A 298 -1.07 -14.23 -9.99
CA ALA A 298 -1.29 -13.47 -8.76
C ALA A 298 -2.46 -12.51 -8.97
N MET A 299 -3.17 -12.18 -7.92
CA MET A 299 -4.27 -11.21 -7.95
C MET A 299 -4.46 -10.53 -6.60
N VAL A 300 -5.04 -9.34 -6.64
CA VAL A 300 -5.47 -8.59 -5.45
C VAL A 300 -6.29 -9.48 -4.48
N PRO A 301 -6.10 -9.42 -3.16
CA PRO A 301 -5.27 -8.46 -2.43
C PRO A 301 -3.77 -8.79 -2.37
N ASP A 302 -3.30 -9.94 -2.86
CA ASP A 302 -1.86 -10.24 -2.90
C ASP A 302 -1.10 -9.13 -3.66
N LEU A 303 0.12 -8.86 -3.22
CA LEU A 303 0.95 -7.84 -3.84
C LEU A 303 1.50 -8.36 -5.17
N ILE A 304 1.44 -7.52 -6.18
CA ILE A 304 2.09 -7.72 -7.47
C ILE A 304 3.09 -6.57 -7.62
N CYS A 305 4.38 -6.86 -7.59
CA CYS A 305 5.41 -5.83 -7.59
C CYS A 305 6.30 -5.99 -8.81
N LEU A 306 6.37 -4.94 -9.63
CA LEU A 306 7.37 -4.84 -10.68
C LEU A 306 8.62 -4.22 -10.10
N VAL A 307 9.77 -4.87 -10.31
CA VAL A 307 11.06 -4.34 -9.90
C VAL A 307 12.05 -4.41 -11.06
N ASP A 308 12.99 -3.49 -11.11
CA ASP A 308 14.05 -3.47 -12.13
C ASP A 308 14.85 -4.77 -12.08
N LEU A 309 15.21 -5.29 -13.25
CA LEU A 309 15.87 -6.59 -13.40
C LEU A 309 17.21 -6.66 -12.66
N GLU A 310 18.00 -5.60 -12.73
CA GLU A 310 19.36 -5.59 -12.20
C GLU A 310 19.42 -5.11 -10.75
N THR A 311 18.64 -4.08 -10.46
CA THR A 311 18.73 -3.39 -9.17
C THR A 311 17.65 -3.81 -8.18
N ALA A 312 16.57 -4.45 -8.64
CA ALA A 312 15.33 -4.70 -7.90
C ALA A 312 14.71 -3.43 -7.28
N GLU A 313 14.99 -2.24 -7.85
CA GLU A 313 14.23 -1.04 -7.48
C GLU A 313 12.76 -1.22 -7.86
N PRO A 314 11.81 -0.99 -6.96
CA PRO A 314 10.39 -1.05 -7.26
C PRO A 314 10.00 -0.01 -8.32
N ILE A 315 9.11 -0.41 -9.23
CA ILE A 315 8.65 0.42 -10.34
C ILE A 315 7.15 0.67 -10.16
N THR A 316 6.78 1.94 -10.00
CA THR A 316 5.37 2.35 -9.90
C THR A 316 4.67 2.27 -11.26
N ALA A 317 3.35 2.15 -11.27
CA ALA A 317 2.59 1.98 -12.52
C ALA A 317 2.80 3.15 -13.51
N GLU A 318 2.96 4.39 -12.98
CA GLU A 318 3.27 5.57 -13.78
C GLU A 318 4.71 5.59 -14.32
N ALA A 319 5.65 4.91 -13.65
CA ALA A 319 7.05 4.87 -14.04
C ALA A 319 7.40 3.73 -15.01
N VAL A 320 6.50 2.75 -15.21
CA VAL A 320 6.72 1.66 -16.18
C VAL A 320 6.90 2.25 -17.59
N LYS A 321 7.92 1.78 -18.32
CA LYS A 321 8.25 2.23 -19.68
C LYS A 321 8.41 1.03 -20.61
N TYR A 322 8.04 1.24 -21.88
CA TYR A 322 8.34 0.30 -22.95
C TYR A 322 9.85 -0.02 -22.98
N GLY A 323 10.19 -1.29 -23.13
CA GLY A 323 11.56 -1.76 -23.22
C GLY A 323 12.26 -2.02 -21.88
N GLN A 324 11.68 -1.64 -20.72
CA GLN A 324 12.24 -1.98 -19.42
C GLN A 324 12.28 -3.50 -19.21
N ARG A 325 13.38 -3.99 -18.61
CA ARG A 325 13.53 -5.37 -18.17
C ARG A 325 13.22 -5.43 -16.68
N VAL A 326 12.32 -6.31 -16.30
CA VAL A 326 11.79 -6.36 -14.95
C VAL A 326 11.63 -7.79 -14.42
N HIS A 327 11.68 -7.91 -13.11
CA HIS A 327 11.09 -9.04 -12.39
C HIS A 327 9.69 -8.66 -11.93
N VAL A 328 8.73 -9.57 -12.06
CA VAL A 328 7.41 -9.47 -11.47
C VAL A 328 7.34 -10.42 -10.28
N ILE A 329 7.11 -9.87 -9.09
CA ILE A 329 7.13 -10.58 -7.81
C ILE A 329 5.71 -10.63 -7.26
N GLY A 330 5.29 -11.79 -6.76
CA GLY A 330 4.07 -11.97 -5.99
C GLY A 330 4.37 -12.13 -4.51
N VAL A 331 3.64 -11.42 -3.64
CA VAL A 331 3.73 -11.56 -2.18
C VAL A 331 2.34 -11.72 -1.59
N SER A 332 2.15 -12.74 -0.74
CA SER A 332 0.87 -12.94 -0.07
C SER A 332 0.61 -11.85 0.97
N VAL A 333 -0.66 -11.50 1.17
CA VAL A 333 -1.09 -10.63 2.26
C VAL A 333 -1.33 -11.42 3.55
N PRO A 334 -1.37 -10.77 4.74
CA PRO A 334 -1.67 -11.43 6.00
C PRO A 334 -3.13 -11.93 6.06
N ASP A 335 -3.40 -12.83 7.02
CA ASP A 335 -4.68 -13.54 7.10
C ASP A 335 -5.89 -12.62 7.28
N ASN A 336 -5.76 -11.51 8.00
CA ASN A 336 -6.83 -10.53 8.17
C ASN A 336 -7.26 -9.88 6.85
N MET A 337 -6.42 -9.88 5.83
CA MET A 337 -6.76 -9.39 4.49
C MET A 337 -7.33 -10.48 3.56
N ARG A 338 -7.35 -11.74 4.00
CA ARG A 338 -7.88 -12.89 3.24
C ARG A 338 -9.19 -13.45 3.78
N THR A 339 -9.77 -12.83 4.81
CA THR A 339 -11.10 -13.21 5.29
C THR A 339 -12.16 -12.96 4.23
N LYS A 340 -13.29 -13.66 4.32
CA LYS A 340 -14.39 -13.44 3.36
C LYS A 340 -14.79 -11.96 3.30
N LYS A 341 -14.94 -11.28 4.44
CA LYS A 341 -15.29 -9.84 4.49
C LYS A 341 -14.27 -8.96 3.77
N ALA A 342 -12.98 -9.24 3.94
CA ALA A 342 -11.91 -8.52 3.28
C ALA A 342 -11.96 -8.74 1.75
N LEU A 343 -12.09 -9.99 1.32
CA LEU A 343 -12.18 -10.34 -0.10
C LEU A 343 -13.45 -9.80 -0.77
N ASP A 344 -14.57 -9.73 -0.05
CA ASP A 344 -15.81 -9.10 -0.53
C ASP A 344 -15.63 -7.56 -0.72
N THR A 345 -14.64 -6.94 -0.05
CA THR A 345 -14.39 -5.50 -0.12
C THR A 345 -13.29 -5.15 -1.14
N PHE A 346 -12.16 -5.86 -1.11
CA PHE A 346 -10.99 -5.53 -1.94
C PHE A 346 -10.33 -6.75 -2.60
N GLY A 347 -11.06 -7.86 -2.74
CA GLY A 347 -10.63 -9.00 -3.56
C GLY A 347 -10.85 -8.75 -5.05
N PRO A 348 -10.58 -9.75 -5.91
CA PRO A 348 -10.66 -9.59 -7.37
C PRO A 348 -12.09 -9.37 -7.89
N VAL A 349 -13.12 -9.83 -7.16
CA VAL A 349 -14.53 -9.72 -7.59
C VAL A 349 -15.02 -8.27 -7.59
N PRO A 350 -14.82 -7.45 -6.53
CA PRO A 350 -15.16 -6.02 -6.56
C PRO A 350 -14.49 -5.26 -7.70
N PHE A 351 -13.26 -5.58 -8.05
CA PHE A 351 -12.54 -5.00 -9.18
C PHE A 351 -12.98 -5.56 -10.56
N LYS A 352 -13.79 -6.64 -10.58
CA LYS A 352 -14.22 -7.33 -11.81
C LYS A 352 -13.05 -7.87 -12.65
N VAL A 353 -11.92 -8.16 -12.03
CA VAL A 353 -10.73 -8.69 -12.73
C VAL A 353 -10.69 -10.22 -12.74
N TYR A 354 -11.38 -10.86 -11.79
CA TYR A 354 -11.54 -12.32 -11.75
C TYR A 354 -12.75 -12.73 -10.89
N ASP A 355 -13.31 -13.93 -11.14
CA ASP A 355 -14.54 -14.39 -10.50
C ASP A 355 -14.37 -14.85 -9.04
N LYS A 356 -13.14 -15.20 -8.65
CA LYS A 356 -12.80 -15.64 -7.29
C LYS A 356 -11.34 -15.34 -6.95
N TYR A 357 -11.06 -15.15 -5.67
CA TYR A 357 -9.69 -15.05 -5.19
C TYR A 357 -8.99 -16.40 -5.21
N ILE A 358 -7.77 -16.43 -5.77
CA ILE A 358 -6.86 -17.57 -5.71
C ILE A 358 -5.56 -17.06 -5.10
N PRO A 359 -5.15 -17.52 -3.91
CA PRO A 359 -3.90 -17.08 -3.27
C PRO A 359 -2.67 -17.35 -4.15
N CYS A 360 -1.73 -16.41 -4.23
CA CYS A 360 -0.53 -16.57 -5.06
C CYS A 360 0.34 -17.78 -4.68
N LEU A 361 0.21 -18.27 -3.46
CA LEU A 361 0.87 -19.49 -2.98
C LEU A 361 0.37 -20.78 -3.66
N LEU A 362 -0.84 -20.77 -4.24
CA LEU A 362 -1.42 -21.95 -4.93
C LEU A 362 -1.05 -22.04 -6.42
N TYR A 363 -0.37 -21.03 -6.97
CA TYR A 363 0.09 -21.05 -8.35
C TYR A 363 1.47 -21.74 -8.52
N THR A 364 1.79 -22.73 -7.69
CA THR A 364 3.00 -23.53 -7.87
C THR A 364 2.79 -24.49 -9.04
N SER A 365 3.64 -24.43 -10.05
CA SER A 365 3.61 -25.29 -11.23
C SER A 365 4.08 -26.71 -10.97
N ASP A 366 4.44 -27.09 -9.74
CA ASP A 366 4.91 -28.42 -9.39
C ASP A 366 3.75 -29.26 -8.83
N ALA A 367 3.17 -30.08 -9.72
CA ALA A 367 2.21 -31.13 -9.37
C ALA A 367 2.77 -32.17 -8.36
N ALA A 368 4.00 -32.02 -7.90
CA ALA A 368 4.61 -32.86 -6.87
C ALA A 368 4.30 -32.41 -5.45
N ASP A 369 3.89 -31.13 -5.24
CA ASP A 369 3.65 -30.55 -3.91
C ASP A 369 2.15 -30.50 -3.52
N GLU A 370 1.26 -30.93 -4.39
CA GLU A 370 -0.19 -31.00 -4.11
C GLU A 370 -0.59 -31.98 -3.00
N ARG A 371 0.34 -32.74 -2.44
CA ARG A 371 0.05 -33.71 -1.35
C ARG A 371 0.17 -33.10 0.06
N SER A 372 0.53 -31.86 0.19
CA SER A 372 0.56 -31.13 1.47
C SER A 372 -0.33 -29.90 1.50
N SER A 373 -1.44 -29.90 0.74
CA SER A 373 -2.46 -28.86 0.86
C SER A 373 -3.05 -28.91 2.26
N VAL A 374 -2.67 -27.97 3.10
CA VAL A 374 -3.31 -27.72 4.38
C VAL A 374 -4.77 -27.38 4.08
N ASP A 375 -5.66 -28.25 4.53
CA ASP A 375 -7.09 -28.02 4.57
C ASP A 375 -7.38 -26.77 5.42
N LEU A 376 -7.65 -25.65 4.78
CA LEU A 376 -7.96 -24.36 5.41
C LEU A 376 -9.42 -24.30 5.92
N GLY A 377 -10.04 -25.42 6.24
CA GLY A 377 -11.43 -25.44 6.68
C GLY A 377 -11.96 -26.78 7.16
N GLY A 378 -11.22 -27.57 7.92
CA GLY A 378 -11.72 -28.84 8.38
C GLY A 378 -11.27 -29.23 9.79
N ARG A 379 -12.23 -29.47 10.68
CA ARG A 379 -12.06 -30.04 12.01
C ARG A 379 -11.17 -31.29 11.95
N ARG A 380 -10.17 -31.36 12.86
CA ARG A 380 -9.49 -32.62 13.19
C ARG A 380 -10.55 -33.68 13.52
N ILE A 381 -10.67 -34.69 12.68
CA ILE A 381 -11.28 -35.96 13.08
C ILE A 381 -10.14 -36.80 13.66
N ILE A 382 -10.17 -36.98 14.98
CA ILE A 382 -9.33 -37.93 15.69
C ILE A 382 -9.91 -39.31 15.39
N LYS A 383 -9.12 -40.19 14.87
CA LYS A 383 -9.23 -41.63 15.06
C LYS A 383 -7.93 -42.15 15.64
#